data_22f7adf92ee3c7fa91da51ab4e8cca36
#
_entry.id   22f7adf92ee3c7fa91da51ab4e8cca36
#
_cell.length_a   1.000
_cell.length_b   1.000
_cell.length_c   1.000
_cell.angle_alpha   90.00
_cell.angle_beta   90.00
_cell.angle_gamma   90.00
#
_symmetry.space_group_name_H-M   'P 1'
#
loop_
_entity.id
_entity.type
_entity.pdbx_description
1 polymer ?
#
loop_
_entity_poly.entity_id
_entity_poly.type
_entity_poly.pdbx_seq_one_letter_code
_entity_poly.pdbx_strand_id
1 'polypeptide(L)' 'MAKKFICTVCGYVYEGDEAPEQCPLCGVGPEEFEEVDE' A
#
# COMPACT_ATOMS: atom_id res chain seq x y z
N MET A 1 13.95 7.08 2.76
CA MET A 1 13.78 5.90 3.57
C MET A 1 12.48 5.24 3.23
N ALA A 2 12.44 3.91 3.37
CA ALA A 2 11.28 3.14 2.93
C ALA A 2 10.09 3.37 3.84
N LYS A 3 8.91 3.39 3.25
CA LYS A 3 7.67 3.50 3.98
C LYS A 3 6.86 2.23 3.73
N LYS A 4 5.89 2.00 4.58
CA LYS A 4 5.00 0.86 4.40
C LYS A 4 3.61 1.36 4.05
N PHE A 5 2.99 0.67 3.13
CA PHE A 5 1.64 0.98 2.71
C PHE A 5 0.79 -0.27 2.87
N ILE A 6 -0.29 -0.14 3.59
CA ILE A 6 -1.14 -1.29 3.91
C ILE A 6 -2.47 -1.11 3.21
N CYS A 7 -2.82 -2.09 2.38
CA CYS A 7 -4.11 -2.09 1.72
C CYS A 7 -5.20 -2.34 2.75
N THR A 8 -6.14 -1.39 2.85
CA THR A 8 -7.19 -1.51 3.85
C THR A 8 -8.31 -2.45 3.40
N VAL A 9 -8.22 -2.96 2.19
CA VAL A 9 -9.24 -3.86 1.65
C VAL A 9 -8.83 -5.31 1.86
N CYS A 10 -7.60 -5.67 1.48
CA CYS A 10 -7.17 -7.06 1.59
C CYS A 10 -6.04 -7.27 2.59
N GLY A 11 -5.46 -6.19 3.10
CA GLY A 11 -4.40 -6.28 4.10
C GLY A 11 -3.02 -6.49 3.52
N TYR A 12 -2.86 -6.24 2.24
CA TYR A 12 -1.56 -6.37 1.60
C TYR A 12 -0.61 -5.29 2.10
N VAL A 13 0.63 -5.67 2.39
CA VAL A 13 1.65 -4.72 2.85
C VAL A 13 2.66 -4.50 1.73
N TYR A 14 2.85 -3.25 1.38
CA TYR A 14 3.78 -2.86 0.34
C TYR A 14 4.84 -1.93 0.95
N GLU A 15 6.11 -2.22 0.67
CA GLU A 15 7.21 -1.39 1.17
C GLU A 15 7.86 -0.65 0.02
N GLY A 16 8.00 0.65 0.17
CA GLY A 16 8.59 1.49 -0.86
C GLY A 16 8.44 2.94 -0.51
N ASP A 17 8.91 3.80 -1.41
CA ASP A 17 8.86 5.24 -1.18
C ASP A 17 7.46 5.79 -1.41
N GLU A 18 6.66 5.11 -2.21
CA GLU A 18 5.30 5.56 -2.50
C GLU A 18 4.43 4.35 -2.78
N ALA A 19 3.13 4.58 -2.67
CA ALA A 19 2.18 3.50 -2.84
C ALA A 19 2.24 2.95 -4.27
N PRO A 20 1.91 1.67 -4.45
CA PRO A 20 1.87 1.10 -5.80
C PRO A 20 0.70 1.67 -6.59
N GLU A 21 0.74 1.48 -7.90
CA GLU A 21 -0.34 1.97 -8.74
C GLU A 21 -1.66 1.32 -8.37
N GLN A 22 -1.59 0.07 -7.96
CA GLN A 22 -2.77 -0.64 -7.51
C GLN A 22 -2.32 -1.85 -6.71
N CYS A 23 -3.25 -2.34 -5.89
CA CYS A 23 -2.96 -3.52 -5.09
C CYS A 23 -2.90 -4.75 -6.00
N PRO A 24 -1.79 -5.51 -5.98
CA PRO A 24 -1.68 -6.70 -6.82
C PRO A 24 -2.55 -7.85 -6.35
N LEU A 25 -3.09 -7.76 -5.14
CA LEU A 25 -3.93 -8.83 -4.62
C LEU A 25 -5.41 -8.59 -4.89
N CYS A 26 -5.91 -7.41 -4.52
CA CYS A 26 -7.33 -7.12 -4.68
C CYS A 26 -7.62 -6.13 -5.81
N GLY A 27 -6.61 -5.43 -6.28
CA GLY A 27 -6.76 -4.58 -7.44
C GLY A 27 -7.29 -3.19 -7.19
N VAL A 28 -7.38 -2.79 -5.93
CA VAL A 28 -7.84 -1.43 -5.63
C VAL A 28 -6.72 -0.43 -5.89
N GLY A 29 -7.10 0.83 -6.01
CA GLY A 29 -6.13 1.88 -6.29
C GLY A 29 -5.30 2.24 -5.07
N PRO A 30 -4.31 3.11 -5.27
CA PRO A 30 -3.42 3.49 -4.16
C PRO A 30 -4.12 4.28 -3.07
N GLU A 31 -5.26 4.86 -3.35
CA GLU A 31 -5.99 5.60 -2.33
C GLU A 31 -6.51 4.70 -1.23
N GLU A 32 -6.53 3.39 -1.46
CA GLU A 32 -6.96 2.44 -0.45
C GLU A 32 -5.82 2.00 0.44
N PHE A 33 -4.63 2.48 0.18
CA PHE A 33 -3.48 2.15 0.99
C PHE A 33 -3.30 3.16 2.11
N GLU A 34 -2.96 2.66 3.29
CA GLU A 34 -2.65 3.52 4.43
C GLU A 34 -1.14 3.57 4.60
N GLU A 35 -0.61 4.78 4.63
CA GLU A 35 0.82 4.97 4.76
C GLU A 35 1.22 4.82 6.22
N VAL A 36 2.19 3.96 6.46
CA VAL A 36 2.75 3.75 7.79
C VAL A 36 4.21 4.13 7.74
N ASP A 37 4.57 5.11 8.55
CA ASP A 37 5.93 5.63 8.55
C ASP A 37 6.75 4.90 9.60
N GLU A 38 7.84 4.29 9.14
CA GLU A 38 8.75 3.63 10.06
C GLU A 38 9.75 4.64 10.60
#